data_094c1343235f0660a2568f347e815146
#
_entry.id   094c1343235f0660a2568f347e815146
#
_cell.length_a   1.000
_cell.length_b   1.000
_cell.length_c   1.000
_cell.angle_alpha   90.00
_cell.angle_beta   90.00
_cell.angle_gamma   90.00
#
_symmetry.space_group_name_H-M   'P 1'
#
loop_
_entity.id
_entity.type
_entity.pdbx_description
1 polymer ?
#
loop_
_entity_poly.entity_id
_entity_poly.type
_entity_poly.pdbx_seq_one_letter_code
_entity_poly.pdbx_strand_id
1 'polypeptide(L)'
;TRELSLSFMLDSLLSLPLEQQVGQFFYIGLPGQQLDEETRALIEHVQPGGVIIFGRNVTSPEQLRNLLDGIRSMLAVEPLCGIDQEGGLVDRLRRILTPMPSARTIRQHGDLAGARALGRITAETLRILGFNMNFAPVMSIMTDERDLLSNGLYSRSFGRSPGEVLGYTMVYLRALQSMGCMGCLKHFPGIGAGEVDSHEEIPLVHLSHDDLIAQDLAPYIELFQREDDRVRAVMVSHGGFPNIDIRQGVAGGRVEPASLNRSIVTNLLREELGYTHLVVTDDLEMGAISKHAPIERAVRRAFEAGQDMLLICSRPDLIRKGYDVLLQAARDGEITPQRIEASLKNIAEFKVLVQPPLPFDKERFRALSDEVAVLNNKLNYTYGGAI
;
A
#
# COMPACT_ATOMS: atom_id res chain seq x y z
N THR A 1 13.27 18.83 16.94
CA THR A 1 12.38 19.24 15.84
C THR A 1 12.31 18.12 14.79
N ARG A 2 11.29 18.13 13.93
CA ARG A 2 11.08 17.10 12.89
C ARG A 2 12.25 17.01 11.91
N GLU A 3 12.83 18.14 11.53
CA GLU A 3 14.00 18.18 10.65
C GLU A 3 15.21 17.45 11.25
N LEU A 4 15.47 17.61 12.55
CA LEU A 4 16.54 16.89 13.23
C LEU A 4 16.27 15.36 13.26
N SER A 5 15.01 14.97 13.47
CA SER A 5 14.62 13.55 13.44
C SER A 5 14.77 12.97 12.05
N LEU A 6 14.46 13.72 11.00
CA LEU A 6 14.63 13.30 9.61
C LEU A 6 16.11 13.14 9.25
N SER A 7 16.95 14.15 9.57
CA SER A 7 18.40 14.06 9.33
C SER A 7 18.99 12.85 10.04
N PHE A 8 18.67 12.65 11.30
CA PHE A 8 19.14 11.48 12.07
C PHE A 8 18.69 10.14 11.45
N MET A 9 17.42 10.03 11.04
CA MET A 9 16.91 8.81 10.39
C MET A 9 17.60 8.54 9.06
N LEU A 10 17.76 9.57 8.22
CA LEU A 10 18.42 9.44 6.93
C LEU A 10 19.91 9.06 7.11
N ASP A 11 20.64 9.72 8.01
CA ASP A 11 22.03 9.40 8.33
C ASP A 11 22.16 7.96 8.84
N SER A 12 21.21 7.52 9.67
CA SER A 12 21.14 6.13 10.14
C SER A 12 20.99 5.14 8.99
N LEU A 13 20.07 5.40 8.04
CA LEU A 13 19.86 4.54 6.87
C LEU A 13 21.07 4.54 5.94
N LEU A 14 21.67 5.69 5.69
CA LEU A 14 22.86 5.82 4.81
C LEU A 14 24.11 5.18 5.42
N SER A 15 24.19 5.06 6.73
CA SER A 15 25.31 4.41 7.43
C SER A 15 25.22 2.88 7.47
N LEU A 16 24.07 2.29 7.07
CA LEU A 16 23.92 0.84 6.99
C LEU A 16 24.81 0.24 5.90
N PRO A 17 25.25 -1.02 6.05
CA PRO A 17 25.84 -1.79 4.95
C PRO A 17 24.91 -1.79 3.72
N LEU A 18 25.47 -1.87 2.52
CA LEU A 18 24.69 -1.84 1.26
C LEU A 18 23.58 -2.90 1.24
N GLU A 19 23.84 -4.08 1.77
CA GLU A 19 22.88 -5.16 1.91
C GLU A 19 21.63 -4.72 2.68
N GLN A 20 21.82 -4.03 3.79
CA GLN A 20 20.72 -3.53 4.63
C GLN A 20 20.05 -2.29 4.00
N GLN A 21 20.79 -1.43 3.30
CA GLN A 21 20.21 -0.33 2.55
C GLN A 21 19.25 -0.86 1.46
N VAL A 22 19.69 -1.89 0.70
CA VAL A 22 18.84 -2.54 -0.31
C VAL A 22 17.65 -3.23 0.33
N GLY A 23 17.82 -3.84 1.49
CA GLY A 23 16.74 -4.44 2.27
C GLY A 23 15.61 -3.45 2.59
N GLN A 24 15.95 -2.16 2.81
CA GLN A 24 14.91 -1.14 3.07
C GLN A 24 13.96 -0.91 1.89
N PHE A 25 14.32 -1.29 0.68
CA PHE A 25 13.46 -1.19 -0.50
C PHE A 25 12.45 -2.33 -0.61
N PHE A 26 12.50 -3.33 0.28
CA PHE A 26 11.60 -4.47 0.25
C PHE A 26 10.52 -4.38 1.31
N TYR A 27 9.29 -4.59 0.85
CA TYR A 27 8.12 -4.80 1.67
C TYR A 27 7.68 -6.25 1.47
N ILE A 28 7.91 -7.11 2.46
CA ILE A 28 7.75 -8.56 2.30
C ILE A 28 6.54 -9.11 3.03
N GLY A 29 5.86 -10.09 2.41
CA GLY A 29 4.88 -10.91 3.11
C GLY A 29 5.52 -12.09 3.83
N LEU A 30 4.75 -12.70 4.72
CA LEU A 30 5.18 -13.84 5.51
C LEU A 30 4.45 -15.12 5.07
N PRO A 31 5.14 -16.29 5.08
CA PRO A 31 4.52 -17.55 4.67
C PRO A 31 3.51 -18.05 5.71
N GLY A 32 3.77 -17.84 7.00
CA GLY A 32 3.04 -18.44 8.10
C GLY A 32 2.60 -17.45 9.19
N GLN A 33 2.22 -17.99 10.32
CA GLN A 33 1.65 -17.31 11.47
C GLN A 33 2.66 -17.10 12.61
N GLN A 34 3.86 -17.64 12.46
CA GLN A 34 4.89 -17.66 13.49
C GLN A 34 6.25 -17.31 12.91
N LEU A 35 7.15 -16.86 13.77
CA LEU A 35 8.57 -16.72 13.46
C LEU A 35 9.28 -18.07 13.59
N ASP A 36 8.99 -18.99 12.65
CA ASP A 36 9.73 -20.23 12.49
C ASP A 36 11.13 -19.97 11.91
N GLU A 37 11.93 -21.03 11.81
CA GLU A 37 13.32 -20.93 11.33
C GLU A 37 13.41 -20.38 9.91
N GLU A 38 12.51 -20.78 9.01
CA GLU A 38 12.48 -20.30 7.62
C GLU A 38 12.16 -18.80 7.56
N THR A 39 11.15 -18.36 8.32
CA THR A 39 10.76 -16.95 8.40
C THR A 39 11.87 -16.09 9.00
N ARG A 40 12.54 -16.57 10.06
CA ARG A 40 13.70 -15.88 10.66
C ARG A 40 14.83 -15.74 9.65
N ALA A 41 15.21 -16.84 8.99
CA ALA A 41 16.26 -16.83 7.98
C ALA A 41 15.95 -15.91 6.79
N LEU A 42 14.67 -15.79 6.39
CA LEU A 42 14.23 -14.84 5.38
C LEU A 42 14.44 -13.38 5.84
N ILE A 43 13.98 -13.05 7.04
CA ILE A 43 14.09 -11.69 7.62
C ILE A 43 15.58 -11.31 7.82
N GLU A 44 16.40 -12.24 8.31
CA GLU A 44 17.83 -12.02 8.50
C GLU A 44 18.56 -11.80 7.16
N HIS A 45 18.19 -12.54 6.13
CA HIS A 45 18.79 -12.40 4.80
C HIS A 45 18.44 -11.06 4.13
N VAL A 46 17.17 -10.65 4.19
CA VAL A 46 16.67 -9.47 3.46
C VAL A 46 16.82 -8.18 4.28
N GLN A 47 16.68 -8.24 5.59
CA GLN A 47 16.59 -7.04 6.47
C GLN A 47 15.55 -6.02 5.96
N PRO A 48 14.28 -6.42 5.77
CA PRO A 48 13.29 -5.66 5.01
C PRO A 48 12.94 -4.32 5.68
N GLY A 49 12.68 -3.32 4.85
CA GLY A 49 12.16 -2.02 5.28
C GLY A 49 10.71 -2.07 5.76
N GLY A 50 9.95 -3.09 5.34
CA GLY A 50 8.58 -3.32 5.77
C GLY A 50 8.13 -4.78 5.68
N VAL A 51 7.08 -5.10 6.42
CA VAL A 51 6.39 -6.40 6.39
C VAL A 51 4.89 -6.20 6.25
N ILE A 52 4.25 -6.97 5.35
CA ILE A 52 2.81 -6.95 5.12
C ILE A 52 2.16 -8.23 5.62
N ILE A 53 1.03 -8.08 6.32
CA ILE A 53 0.26 -9.17 6.90
C ILE A 53 -1.02 -9.40 6.11
N PHE A 54 -1.33 -10.66 5.88
CA PHE A 54 -2.56 -11.13 5.24
C PHE A 54 -3.39 -11.98 6.19
N GLY A 55 -4.65 -12.25 5.83
CA GLY A 55 -5.53 -13.08 6.66
C GLY A 55 -4.98 -14.46 6.99
N ARG A 56 -4.08 -15.03 6.14
CA ARG A 56 -3.39 -16.29 6.43
C ARG A 56 -2.43 -16.24 7.62
N ASN A 57 -1.97 -15.04 7.97
CA ASN A 57 -1.02 -14.82 9.07
C ASN A 57 -1.74 -14.56 10.42
N VAL A 58 -3.08 -14.51 10.44
CA VAL A 58 -3.88 -14.04 11.57
C VAL A 58 -4.68 -15.19 12.18
N THR A 59 -4.46 -15.47 13.48
CA THR A 59 -5.25 -16.46 14.25
C THR A 59 -5.87 -15.87 15.51
N SER A 60 -5.14 -15.00 16.22
CA SER A 60 -5.66 -14.25 17.36
C SER A 60 -4.97 -12.90 17.49
N PRO A 61 -5.54 -11.94 18.23
CA PRO A 61 -4.91 -10.65 18.47
C PRO A 61 -3.53 -10.77 19.12
N GLU A 62 -3.40 -11.66 20.11
CA GLU A 62 -2.15 -11.91 20.84
C GLU A 62 -1.07 -12.52 19.94
N GLN A 63 -1.46 -13.53 19.13
CA GLN A 63 -0.53 -14.17 18.20
C GLN A 63 0.00 -13.15 17.20
N LEU A 64 -0.87 -12.33 16.61
CA LEU A 64 -0.50 -11.33 15.62
C LEU A 64 0.43 -10.26 16.22
N ARG A 65 0.10 -9.76 17.42
CA ARG A 65 0.95 -8.81 18.13
C ARG A 65 2.33 -9.39 18.42
N ASN A 66 2.41 -10.61 18.94
CA ASN A 66 3.68 -11.28 19.22
C ASN A 66 4.51 -11.50 17.96
N LEU A 67 3.87 -11.83 16.83
CA LEU A 67 4.55 -11.99 15.55
C LEU A 67 5.21 -10.66 15.12
N LEU A 68 4.48 -9.54 15.16
CA LEU A 68 5.01 -8.23 14.77
C LEU A 68 6.09 -7.71 15.73
N ASP A 69 5.91 -7.89 17.03
CA ASP A 69 6.94 -7.51 18.02
C ASP A 69 8.20 -8.35 17.86
N GLY A 70 8.06 -9.66 17.58
CA GLY A 70 9.19 -10.54 17.28
C GLY A 70 9.96 -10.10 16.03
N ILE A 71 9.27 -9.70 14.96
CA ILE A 71 9.92 -9.18 13.74
C ILE A 71 10.70 -7.90 14.04
N ARG A 72 10.09 -6.96 14.80
CA ARG A 72 10.78 -5.72 15.21
C ARG A 72 12.08 -5.99 15.94
N SER A 73 12.06 -6.97 16.83
CA SER A 73 13.25 -7.33 17.63
C SER A 73 14.41 -7.89 16.82
N MET A 74 14.17 -8.32 15.58
CA MET A 74 15.19 -8.87 14.66
C MET A 74 15.82 -7.80 13.77
N LEU A 75 15.21 -6.62 13.63
CA LEU A 75 15.63 -5.59 12.69
C LEU A 75 16.27 -4.41 13.39
N ALA A 76 17.37 -3.92 12.82
CA ALA A 76 18.08 -2.76 13.35
C ALA A 76 17.30 -1.44 13.14
N VAL A 77 16.46 -1.40 12.12
CA VAL A 77 15.61 -0.25 11.78
C VAL A 77 14.15 -0.64 11.91
N GLU A 78 13.36 0.19 12.61
CA GLU A 78 11.91 -0.04 12.79
C GLU A 78 11.24 -0.30 11.43
N PRO A 79 10.60 -1.48 11.23
CA PRO A 79 9.95 -1.79 9.97
C PRO A 79 8.61 -1.08 9.81
N LEU A 80 8.21 -0.85 8.57
CA LEU A 80 6.83 -0.52 8.26
C LEU A 80 5.99 -1.80 8.34
N CYS A 81 5.13 -1.90 9.36
CA CYS A 81 4.21 -3.02 9.53
C CYS A 81 2.86 -2.67 8.93
N GLY A 82 2.56 -3.23 7.77
CA GLY A 82 1.38 -2.88 6.98
C GLY A 82 0.37 -4.01 6.82
N ILE A 83 -0.83 -3.63 6.44
CA ILE A 83 -1.96 -4.51 6.18
C ILE A 83 -2.93 -3.85 5.20
N ASP A 84 -3.67 -4.66 4.42
CA ASP A 84 -4.84 -4.20 3.66
C ASP A 84 -6.09 -4.33 4.52
N GLN A 85 -6.39 -3.34 5.33
CA GLN A 85 -7.60 -3.29 6.15
C GLN A 85 -8.54 -2.21 5.62
N GLU A 86 -9.19 -2.51 4.49
CA GLU A 86 -10.13 -1.59 3.83
C GLU A 86 -11.55 -1.68 4.41
N GLY A 87 -11.89 -2.84 4.93
CA GLY A 87 -13.26 -3.26 5.25
C GLY A 87 -13.95 -3.97 4.08
N GLY A 88 -15.16 -4.47 4.29
CA GLY A 88 -15.89 -5.21 3.27
C GLY A 88 -15.14 -6.48 2.81
N LEU A 89 -14.92 -6.60 1.51
CA LEU A 89 -14.23 -7.77 0.92
C LEU A 89 -12.76 -7.84 1.30
N VAL A 90 -12.12 -6.70 1.55
CA VAL A 90 -10.70 -6.62 1.92
C VAL A 90 -10.56 -6.28 3.41
N ASP A 91 -10.96 -7.24 4.23
CA ASP A 91 -10.88 -7.20 5.69
C ASP A 91 -10.06 -8.38 6.20
N ARG A 92 -8.79 -8.12 6.53
CA ARG A 92 -7.85 -9.18 6.97
C ARG A 92 -8.06 -9.59 8.42
N LEU A 93 -8.71 -8.72 9.21
CA LEU A 93 -8.95 -8.93 10.64
C LEU A 93 -10.33 -9.55 10.96
N ARG A 94 -11.16 -9.80 9.96
CA ARG A 94 -12.55 -10.30 10.12
C ARG A 94 -12.72 -11.58 10.93
N ARG A 95 -11.64 -12.35 11.16
CA ARG A 95 -11.66 -13.56 11.98
C ARG A 95 -11.48 -13.29 13.48
N ILE A 96 -10.91 -12.14 13.81
CA ILE A 96 -10.57 -11.75 15.19
C ILE A 96 -11.27 -10.48 15.64
N LEU A 97 -11.93 -9.79 14.73
CA LEU A 97 -12.68 -8.54 14.96
C LEU A 97 -14.03 -8.64 14.24
N THR A 98 -15.05 -7.92 14.72
CA THR A 98 -16.29 -7.73 13.95
C THR A 98 -15.96 -7.21 12.54
N PRO A 99 -16.48 -7.85 11.46
CA PRO A 99 -16.15 -7.43 10.10
C PRO A 99 -16.49 -5.95 9.86
N MET A 100 -15.55 -5.20 9.33
CA MET A 100 -15.70 -3.77 9.07
C MET A 100 -16.54 -3.52 7.82
N PRO A 101 -17.33 -2.43 7.78
CA PRO A 101 -18.15 -2.10 6.61
C PRO A 101 -17.30 -1.71 5.42
N SER A 102 -17.82 -1.92 4.21
CA SER A 102 -17.17 -1.51 2.98
C SER A 102 -17.23 0.00 2.75
N ALA A 103 -16.28 0.53 1.98
CA ALA A 103 -16.29 1.92 1.53
C ALA A 103 -17.61 2.27 0.81
N ARG A 104 -18.11 1.36 -0.06
CA ARG A 104 -19.40 1.51 -0.74
C ARG A 104 -20.56 1.66 0.25
N THR A 105 -20.62 0.85 1.31
CA THR A 105 -21.67 0.92 2.31
C THR A 105 -21.69 2.28 3.00
N ILE A 106 -20.52 2.79 3.39
CA ILE A 106 -20.38 4.12 4.01
C ILE A 106 -20.88 5.21 3.07
N ARG A 107 -20.47 5.18 1.81
CA ARG A 107 -20.91 6.14 0.80
C ARG A 107 -22.43 6.08 0.58
N GLN A 108 -22.99 4.88 0.47
CA GLN A 108 -24.44 4.70 0.25
C GLN A 108 -25.27 5.24 1.40
N HIS A 109 -24.75 5.20 2.63
CA HIS A 109 -25.41 5.82 3.78
C HIS A 109 -25.37 7.36 3.72
N GLY A 110 -24.43 7.95 2.96
CA GLY A 110 -24.38 9.38 2.70
C GLY A 110 -23.79 10.24 3.82
N ASP A 111 -23.18 9.65 4.86
CA ASP A 111 -22.66 10.35 6.02
C ASP A 111 -21.14 10.21 6.15
N LEU A 112 -20.43 11.33 6.04
CA LEU A 112 -18.98 11.40 6.24
C LEU A 112 -18.52 10.97 7.65
N ALA A 113 -19.41 11.02 8.64
CA ALA A 113 -19.13 10.54 10.00
C ALA A 113 -18.84 9.04 10.02
N GLY A 114 -19.43 8.26 9.11
CA GLY A 114 -19.11 6.84 8.92
C GLY A 114 -17.66 6.62 8.50
N ALA A 115 -17.18 7.39 7.52
CA ALA A 115 -15.78 7.32 7.08
C ALA A 115 -14.80 7.74 8.20
N ARG A 116 -15.15 8.77 8.96
CA ARG A 116 -14.37 9.19 10.13
C ARG A 116 -14.29 8.10 11.21
N ALA A 117 -15.44 7.51 11.54
CA ALA A 117 -15.51 6.44 12.53
C ALA A 117 -14.69 5.22 12.09
N LEU A 118 -14.84 4.79 10.83
CA LEU A 118 -14.07 3.69 10.29
C LEU A 118 -12.56 3.97 10.36
N GLY A 119 -12.11 5.14 9.91
CA GLY A 119 -10.68 5.51 9.94
C GLY A 119 -10.10 5.49 11.36
N ARG A 120 -10.84 6.04 12.35
CA ARG A 120 -10.42 6.05 13.75
C ARG A 120 -10.35 4.64 14.34
N ILE A 121 -11.40 3.85 14.18
CA ILE A 121 -11.47 2.48 14.72
C ILE A 121 -10.37 1.62 14.09
N THR A 122 -10.20 1.71 12.78
CA THR A 122 -9.14 1.00 12.05
C THR A 122 -7.77 1.37 12.61
N ALA A 123 -7.45 2.65 12.74
CA ALA A 123 -6.14 3.09 13.22
C ALA A 123 -5.84 2.59 14.64
N GLU A 124 -6.77 2.74 15.57
CA GLU A 124 -6.57 2.32 16.95
C GLU A 124 -6.41 0.78 17.04
N THR A 125 -7.26 0.04 16.32
CA THR A 125 -7.17 -1.42 16.21
C THR A 125 -5.80 -1.86 15.68
N LEU A 126 -5.37 -1.27 14.58
CA LEU A 126 -4.08 -1.59 13.94
C LEU A 126 -2.90 -1.30 14.87
N ARG A 127 -2.91 -0.16 15.56
CA ARG A 127 -1.84 0.22 16.47
C ARG A 127 -1.76 -0.66 17.71
N ILE A 128 -2.88 -1.12 18.26
CA ILE A 128 -2.90 -2.11 19.37
C ILE A 128 -2.32 -3.44 18.90
N LEU A 129 -2.60 -3.84 17.67
CA LEU A 129 -2.05 -5.08 17.07
C LEU A 129 -0.58 -4.94 16.63
N GLY A 130 -0.04 -3.72 16.62
CA GLY A 130 1.36 -3.51 16.28
C GLY A 130 1.60 -3.00 14.86
N PHE A 131 0.59 -2.66 14.09
CA PHE A 131 0.75 -2.03 12.78
C PHE A 131 1.00 -0.53 12.89
N ASN A 132 1.61 0.02 11.85
CA ASN A 132 1.86 1.44 11.70
C ASN A 132 1.44 1.99 10.33
N MET A 133 1.03 1.11 9.40
CA MET A 133 0.60 1.46 8.05
C MET A 133 -0.63 0.64 7.63
N ASN A 134 -1.58 1.30 6.96
CA ASN A 134 -2.70 0.65 6.29
C ASN A 134 -2.65 0.97 4.79
N PHE A 135 -2.65 -0.06 3.93
CA PHE A 135 -2.75 0.10 2.48
C PHE A 135 -4.22 0.40 2.10
N ALA A 136 -4.69 1.54 2.51
CA ALA A 136 -6.00 2.13 2.27
C ALA A 136 -5.89 3.67 2.43
N PRO A 137 -6.79 4.41 1.82
CA PRO A 137 -7.99 4.04 1.09
C PRO A 137 -7.78 3.79 -0.41
N VAL A 138 -8.79 3.15 -1.03
CA VAL A 138 -8.89 3.00 -2.48
C VAL A 138 -9.45 4.27 -3.11
N MET A 139 -8.74 4.78 -4.13
CA MET A 139 -9.04 6.05 -4.82
C MET A 139 -9.82 5.89 -6.12
N SER A 140 -10.08 4.66 -6.56
CA SER A 140 -10.76 4.40 -7.83
C SER A 140 -12.16 4.99 -7.84
N ILE A 141 -12.54 5.63 -8.95
CA ILE A 141 -13.89 6.11 -9.18
C ILE A 141 -14.70 4.97 -9.79
N MET A 142 -15.81 4.60 -9.17
CA MET A 142 -16.68 3.50 -9.61
C MET A 142 -18.04 4.05 -10.03
N THR A 143 -18.16 4.44 -11.32
CA THR A 143 -19.46 4.83 -11.93
C THR A 143 -20.39 3.62 -12.09
N ASP A 144 -21.66 3.85 -12.48
CA ASP A 144 -22.59 2.74 -12.72
C ASP A 144 -22.10 1.80 -13.83
N GLU A 145 -21.45 2.35 -14.86
CA GLU A 145 -20.86 1.57 -15.94
C GLU A 145 -19.66 0.76 -15.46
N ARG A 146 -18.80 1.35 -14.63
CA ARG A 146 -17.62 0.68 -14.07
C ARG A 146 -17.98 -0.40 -13.02
N ASP A 147 -19.11 -0.27 -12.33
CA ASP A 147 -19.64 -1.30 -11.43
C ASP A 147 -19.95 -2.63 -12.16
N LEU A 148 -20.13 -2.59 -13.49
CA LEU A 148 -20.37 -3.78 -14.32
C LEU A 148 -19.08 -4.49 -14.74
N LEU A 149 -17.91 -3.89 -14.49
CA LEU A 149 -16.62 -4.46 -14.82
C LEU A 149 -16.17 -5.49 -13.77
N SER A 150 -15.48 -6.53 -14.22
CA SER A 150 -14.99 -7.61 -13.35
C SER A 150 -13.64 -7.29 -12.70
N ASN A 151 -13.41 -6.04 -12.29
CA ASN A 151 -12.14 -5.58 -11.73
C ASN A 151 -12.03 -5.68 -10.19
N GLY A 152 -13.05 -6.20 -9.52
CA GLY A 152 -13.05 -6.40 -8.06
C GLY A 152 -13.14 -5.13 -7.22
N LEU A 153 -13.40 -3.95 -7.81
CA LEU A 153 -13.34 -2.66 -7.10
C LEU A 153 -14.70 -2.14 -6.65
N TYR A 154 -15.80 -2.69 -7.12
CA TYR A 154 -17.15 -2.15 -6.95
C TYR A 154 -17.53 -1.81 -5.49
N SER A 155 -17.09 -2.60 -4.50
CA SER A 155 -17.39 -2.37 -3.08
C SER A 155 -16.29 -1.63 -2.32
N ARG A 156 -15.09 -1.49 -2.93
CA ARG A 156 -13.89 -0.96 -2.29
C ARG A 156 -13.75 0.56 -2.44
N SER A 157 -14.51 1.18 -3.34
CA SER A 157 -14.48 2.61 -3.63
C SER A 157 -15.43 3.42 -2.74
N PHE A 158 -14.98 4.59 -2.34
CA PHE A 158 -15.77 5.58 -1.64
C PHE A 158 -16.64 6.47 -2.54
N GLY A 159 -16.54 6.37 -3.88
CA GLY A 159 -17.28 7.32 -4.70
C GLY A 159 -17.49 6.93 -6.17
N ARG A 160 -18.48 7.61 -6.76
CA ARG A 160 -18.84 7.54 -8.19
C ARG A 160 -18.36 8.75 -8.99
N SER A 161 -17.85 9.74 -8.29
CA SER A 161 -17.30 10.95 -8.89
C SER A 161 -16.00 11.35 -8.17
N PRO A 162 -15.16 12.18 -8.80
CA PRO A 162 -13.94 12.70 -8.16
C PRO A 162 -14.22 13.37 -6.80
N GLY A 163 -15.30 14.15 -6.70
CA GLY A 163 -15.68 14.86 -5.49
C GLY A 163 -16.11 13.93 -4.35
N GLU A 164 -16.86 12.85 -4.64
CA GLU A 164 -17.22 11.85 -3.64
C GLU A 164 -15.99 11.11 -3.12
N VAL A 165 -15.14 10.60 -4.02
CA VAL A 165 -13.91 9.91 -3.63
C VAL A 165 -13.04 10.82 -2.78
N LEU A 166 -12.82 12.06 -3.21
CA LEU A 166 -12.04 13.04 -2.44
C LEU A 166 -12.62 13.27 -1.04
N GLY A 167 -13.93 13.55 -0.94
CA GLY A 167 -14.58 13.90 0.32
C GLY A 167 -14.48 12.79 1.37
N TYR A 168 -14.85 11.57 1.01
CA TYR A 168 -14.80 10.42 1.92
C TYR A 168 -13.37 9.99 2.25
N THR A 169 -12.50 9.94 1.24
CA THR A 169 -11.08 9.57 1.41
C THR A 169 -10.36 10.53 2.34
N MET A 170 -10.55 11.82 2.16
CA MET A 170 -9.95 12.84 3.02
C MET A 170 -10.35 12.68 4.47
N VAL A 171 -11.63 12.47 4.75
CA VAL A 171 -12.14 12.27 6.11
C VAL A 171 -11.61 10.99 6.73
N TYR A 172 -11.59 9.90 5.96
CA TYR A 172 -11.03 8.62 6.41
C TYR A 172 -9.53 8.73 6.70
N LEU A 173 -8.75 9.28 5.77
CA LEU A 173 -7.30 9.42 5.88
C LEU A 173 -6.89 10.31 7.06
N ARG A 174 -7.56 11.45 7.25
CA ARG A 174 -7.36 12.32 8.41
C ARG A 174 -7.59 11.58 9.72
N ALA A 175 -8.70 10.85 9.83
CA ALA A 175 -9.03 10.08 11.03
C ALA A 175 -7.99 8.98 11.29
N LEU A 176 -7.57 8.27 10.25
CA LEU A 176 -6.54 7.22 10.33
C LEU A 176 -5.21 7.79 10.83
N GLN A 177 -4.71 8.85 10.18
CA GLN A 177 -3.40 9.42 10.44
C GLN A 177 -3.35 10.23 11.76
N SER A 178 -4.44 10.86 12.17
CA SER A 178 -4.52 11.53 13.47
C SER A 178 -4.35 10.59 14.66
N MET A 179 -4.64 9.31 14.46
CA MET A 179 -4.45 8.25 15.45
C MET A 179 -3.08 7.56 15.34
N GLY A 180 -2.18 8.06 14.45
CA GLY A 180 -0.82 7.58 14.30
C GLY A 180 -0.65 6.32 13.43
N CYS A 181 -1.65 5.92 12.65
CA CYS A 181 -1.54 4.91 11.61
C CYS A 181 -1.47 5.60 10.24
N MET A 182 -0.43 5.33 9.47
CA MET A 182 -0.25 5.97 8.16
C MET A 182 -1.07 5.28 7.09
N GLY A 183 -1.74 6.07 6.23
CA GLY A 183 -2.48 5.56 5.08
C GLY A 183 -1.63 5.54 3.81
N CYS A 184 -2.06 4.70 2.85
CA CYS A 184 -1.48 4.62 1.51
C CYS A 184 -2.60 4.67 0.48
N LEU A 185 -2.59 5.69 -0.37
CA LEU A 185 -3.58 5.82 -1.45
C LEU A 185 -3.31 4.80 -2.54
N LYS A 186 -4.36 4.12 -3.01
CA LYS A 186 -4.22 3.08 -4.03
C LYS A 186 -5.43 3.02 -4.97
N HIS A 187 -5.26 2.58 -6.17
CA HIS A 187 -4.03 2.14 -6.84
C HIS A 187 -3.74 3.15 -7.97
N PHE A 188 -2.71 3.95 -7.80
CA PHE A 188 -2.36 4.99 -8.77
C PHE A 188 -2.01 4.39 -10.15
N PRO A 189 -2.39 5.00 -11.28
CA PRO A 189 -3.13 6.27 -11.44
C PRO A 189 -4.67 6.12 -11.42
N GLY A 190 -5.20 4.93 -11.12
CA GLY A 190 -6.61 4.58 -11.09
C GLY A 190 -6.93 3.47 -12.09
N ILE A 191 -7.45 2.35 -11.58
CA ILE A 191 -7.79 1.15 -12.38
C ILE A 191 -9.30 0.88 -12.42
N GLY A 192 -10.11 1.87 -12.02
CA GLY A 192 -11.57 1.72 -11.99
C GLY A 192 -12.20 1.47 -13.36
N ALA A 193 -11.57 1.94 -14.45
CA ALA A 193 -12.00 1.72 -15.82
C ALA A 193 -11.39 0.45 -16.47
N GLY A 194 -10.58 -0.33 -15.74
CA GLY A 194 -10.04 -1.60 -16.24
C GLY A 194 -11.10 -2.71 -16.21
N GLU A 195 -11.08 -3.57 -17.22
CA GLU A 195 -12.11 -4.60 -17.40
C GLU A 195 -11.88 -5.87 -16.57
N VAL A 196 -10.64 -6.15 -16.18
CA VAL A 196 -10.22 -7.38 -15.48
C VAL A 196 -9.56 -7.07 -14.14
N ASP A 197 -9.53 -8.07 -13.27
CA ASP A 197 -8.81 -7.99 -12.00
C ASP A 197 -7.29 -8.15 -12.23
N SER A 198 -6.50 -7.26 -11.66
CA SER A 198 -5.02 -7.28 -11.74
C SER A 198 -4.38 -8.50 -11.05
N HIS A 199 -5.11 -9.23 -10.21
CA HIS A 199 -4.69 -10.53 -9.71
C HIS A 199 -4.64 -11.60 -10.81
N GLU A 200 -5.41 -11.42 -11.88
CA GLU A 200 -5.49 -12.39 -12.97
C GLU A 200 -4.68 -11.97 -14.20
N GLU A 201 -4.86 -10.71 -14.66
CA GLU A 201 -4.25 -10.20 -15.88
C GLU A 201 -4.03 -8.68 -15.79
N ILE A 202 -3.34 -8.07 -16.75
CA ILE A 202 -3.15 -6.61 -16.80
C ILE A 202 -4.47 -5.94 -17.16
N PRO A 203 -5.12 -5.19 -16.25
CA PRO A 203 -6.30 -4.41 -16.59
C PRO A 203 -5.91 -3.23 -17.49
N LEU A 204 -6.43 -3.19 -18.71
CA LEU A 204 -6.17 -2.10 -19.65
C LEU A 204 -7.13 -0.94 -19.37
N VAL A 205 -6.59 0.25 -19.20
CA VAL A 205 -7.32 1.51 -19.03
C VAL A 205 -7.10 2.37 -20.26
N HIS A 206 -8.12 2.46 -21.11
CA HIS A 206 -8.07 3.16 -22.39
C HIS A 206 -8.43 4.65 -22.32
N LEU A 207 -8.44 5.25 -21.12
CA LEU A 207 -8.67 6.68 -20.98
C LEU A 207 -7.54 7.49 -21.64
N SER A 208 -7.91 8.62 -22.24
CA SER A 208 -6.93 9.62 -22.67
C SER A 208 -6.23 10.23 -21.46
N HIS A 209 -5.10 10.90 -21.67
CA HIS A 209 -4.42 11.64 -20.59
C HIS A 209 -5.36 12.67 -19.95
N ASP A 210 -6.08 13.47 -20.76
CA ASP A 210 -6.99 14.50 -20.26
C ASP A 210 -8.17 13.89 -19.49
N ASP A 211 -8.73 12.77 -19.95
CA ASP A 211 -9.80 12.07 -19.23
C ASP A 211 -9.29 11.49 -17.90
N LEU A 212 -8.08 10.95 -17.88
CA LEU A 212 -7.49 10.42 -16.66
C LEU A 212 -7.25 11.53 -15.64
N ILE A 213 -6.73 12.70 -16.06
CA ILE A 213 -6.56 13.89 -15.23
C ILE A 213 -7.91 14.39 -14.68
N ALA A 214 -8.93 14.45 -15.53
CA ALA A 214 -10.24 14.97 -15.15
C ALA A 214 -11.04 14.02 -14.23
N GLN A 215 -10.75 12.72 -14.27
CA GLN A 215 -11.46 11.69 -13.55
C GLN A 215 -10.60 11.07 -12.43
N ASP A 216 -9.90 9.97 -12.75
CA ASP A 216 -9.24 9.14 -11.75
C ASP A 216 -8.08 9.84 -11.01
N LEU A 217 -7.39 10.79 -11.67
CA LEU A 217 -6.31 11.57 -11.05
C LEU A 217 -6.80 12.81 -10.31
N ALA A 218 -7.98 13.33 -10.60
CA ALA A 218 -8.48 14.55 -9.97
C ALA A 218 -8.46 14.49 -8.42
N PRO A 219 -8.90 13.41 -7.76
CA PRO A 219 -8.79 13.29 -6.31
C PRO A 219 -7.35 13.26 -5.78
N TYR A 220 -6.43 12.65 -6.52
CA TYR A 220 -5.00 12.63 -6.16
C TYR A 220 -4.39 14.03 -6.26
N ILE A 221 -4.63 14.73 -7.37
CA ILE A 221 -4.12 16.09 -7.60
C ILE A 221 -4.57 17.02 -6.50
N GLU A 222 -5.85 16.99 -6.15
CA GLU A 222 -6.42 17.82 -5.10
C GLU A 222 -5.79 17.51 -3.72
N LEU A 223 -5.59 16.22 -3.40
CA LEU A 223 -4.96 15.80 -2.14
C LEU A 223 -3.46 16.14 -2.07
N PHE A 224 -2.74 16.07 -3.20
CA PHE A 224 -1.31 16.40 -3.22
C PHE A 224 -1.05 17.89 -2.97
N GLN A 225 -1.98 18.76 -3.34
CA GLN A 225 -1.90 20.21 -3.13
C GLN A 225 -2.22 20.65 -1.69
N ARG A 226 -2.80 19.75 -0.86
CA ARG A 226 -3.21 20.08 0.51
C ARG A 226 -2.09 19.84 1.51
N GLU A 227 -1.64 20.88 2.19
CA GLU A 227 -0.61 20.74 3.21
C GLU A 227 -1.10 20.02 4.48
N ASP A 228 -2.36 20.26 4.88
CA ASP A 228 -2.94 19.68 6.10
C ASP A 228 -3.29 18.19 5.97
N ASP A 229 -3.55 17.73 4.74
CA ASP A 229 -3.98 16.35 4.43
C ASP A 229 -2.89 15.55 3.74
N ARG A 230 -1.65 15.77 4.13
CA ARG A 230 -0.48 15.22 3.42
C ARG A 230 -0.59 13.72 3.18
N VAL A 231 -0.77 13.37 1.92
CA VAL A 231 -0.61 12.01 1.41
C VAL A 231 0.87 11.64 1.48
N ARG A 232 1.20 10.64 2.29
CA ARG A 232 2.60 10.27 2.56
C ARG A 232 3.04 9.01 1.85
N ALA A 233 2.10 8.22 1.36
CA ALA A 233 2.38 7.02 0.58
C ALA A 233 1.34 6.85 -0.54
N VAL A 234 1.81 6.40 -1.70
CA VAL A 234 1.00 6.03 -2.86
C VAL A 234 1.45 4.65 -3.35
N MET A 235 0.49 3.76 -3.58
CA MET A 235 0.71 2.46 -4.20
C MET A 235 0.36 2.54 -5.69
N VAL A 236 1.31 2.16 -6.54
CA VAL A 236 1.13 2.14 -7.99
C VAL A 236 0.60 0.79 -8.44
N SER A 237 -0.46 0.81 -9.23
CA SER A 237 -1.15 -0.37 -9.76
C SER A 237 -0.33 -1.14 -10.80
N HIS A 238 -0.79 -2.35 -11.12
CA HIS A 238 -0.34 -3.12 -12.29
C HIS A 238 -1.22 -2.90 -13.53
N GLY A 239 -2.02 -1.83 -13.56
CA GLY A 239 -2.80 -1.47 -14.74
C GLY A 239 -1.93 -1.06 -15.93
N GLY A 240 -2.43 -1.31 -17.13
CA GLY A 240 -1.83 -0.86 -18.38
C GLY A 240 -2.53 0.38 -18.92
N PHE A 241 -1.77 1.39 -19.34
CA PHE A 241 -2.28 2.68 -19.79
C PHE A 241 -1.77 3.01 -21.21
N PRO A 242 -2.30 2.35 -22.26
CA PRO A 242 -1.74 2.44 -23.61
C PRO A 242 -1.78 3.84 -24.20
N ASN A 243 -2.72 4.70 -23.80
CA ASN A 243 -2.86 6.06 -24.32
C ASN A 243 -1.97 7.10 -23.62
N ILE A 244 -1.32 6.73 -22.51
CA ILE A 244 -0.42 7.62 -21.77
C ILE A 244 1.04 7.35 -22.15
N ASP A 245 1.35 6.12 -22.51
CA ASP A 245 2.71 5.67 -22.84
C ASP A 245 3.15 5.97 -24.31
N ILE A 246 2.36 6.76 -25.05
CA ILE A 246 2.60 7.06 -26.47
C ILE A 246 3.96 7.70 -26.72
N ARG A 247 4.58 8.35 -25.72
CA ARG A 247 5.86 9.07 -25.87
C ARG A 247 7.10 8.19 -25.93
N GLN A 248 6.99 6.90 -25.61
CA GLN A 248 8.16 6.00 -25.56
C GLN A 248 8.11 4.81 -26.55
N GLY A 249 7.20 4.81 -27.51
CA GLY A 249 7.10 3.77 -28.53
C GLY A 249 7.20 2.38 -27.90
N VAL A 250 6.07 1.73 -27.69
CA VAL A 250 6.02 0.37 -27.09
C VAL A 250 6.96 -0.55 -27.88
N ALA A 251 8.12 -0.83 -27.36
CA ALA A 251 9.03 -1.82 -27.93
C ALA A 251 8.31 -3.18 -27.94
N GLY A 252 7.80 -3.61 -29.08
CA GLY A 252 7.14 -4.89 -29.26
C GLY A 252 5.63 -4.94 -29.07
N GLY A 253 4.90 -3.81 -28.99
CA GLY A 253 3.42 -3.77 -28.97
C GLY A 253 2.77 -4.24 -27.66
N ARG A 254 3.51 -4.43 -26.59
CA ARG A 254 2.98 -4.81 -25.27
C ARG A 254 2.91 -3.61 -24.33
N VAL A 255 1.76 -3.43 -23.69
CA VAL A 255 1.57 -2.41 -22.65
C VAL A 255 2.29 -2.86 -21.37
N GLU A 256 3.16 -2.00 -20.84
CA GLU A 256 3.87 -2.28 -19.60
C GLU A 256 2.98 -1.91 -18.40
N PRO A 257 2.90 -2.73 -17.33
CA PRO A 257 2.20 -2.38 -16.11
C PRO A 257 2.70 -1.07 -15.51
N ALA A 258 1.80 -0.22 -15.02
CA ALA A 258 2.13 1.10 -14.48
C ALA A 258 3.22 1.07 -13.41
N SER A 259 3.22 0.05 -12.53
CA SER A 259 4.23 -0.12 -11.49
C SER A 259 5.66 -0.35 -12.01
N LEU A 260 5.79 -0.83 -13.24
CA LEU A 260 7.09 -1.06 -13.90
C LEU A 260 7.44 0.05 -14.90
N ASN A 261 6.52 0.99 -15.14
CA ASN A 261 6.59 1.96 -16.22
C ASN A 261 7.07 3.33 -15.73
N ARG A 262 8.24 3.74 -16.20
CA ARG A 262 8.83 5.04 -15.87
C ARG A 262 7.92 6.22 -16.27
N SER A 263 7.18 6.11 -17.39
CA SER A 263 6.25 7.17 -17.81
C SER A 263 5.15 7.43 -16.78
N ILE A 264 4.72 6.40 -16.07
CA ILE A 264 3.70 6.52 -15.03
C ILE A 264 4.32 6.93 -13.68
N VAL A 265 5.38 6.24 -13.23
CA VAL A 265 5.92 6.47 -11.89
C VAL A 265 6.75 7.74 -11.81
N THR A 266 7.67 7.93 -12.75
CA THR A 266 8.55 9.11 -12.74
C THR A 266 7.88 10.29 -13.43
N ASN A 267 7.51 10.15 -14.72
CA ASN A 267 7.10 11.33 -15.50
C ASN A 267 5.73 11.84 -15.04
N LEU A 268 4.71 10.97 -14.90
CA LEU A 268 3.38 11.41 -14.48
C LEU A 268 3.34 11.71 -12.97
N LEU A 269 3.62 10.72 -12.10
CA LEU A 269 3.41 10.89 -10.66
C LEU A 269 4.41 11.88 -10.04
N ARG A 270 5.72 11.71 -10.30
CA ARG A 270 6.73 12.53 -9.63
C ARG A 270 6.97 13.88 -10.29
N GLU A 271 7.08 13.93 -11.63
CA GLU A 271 7.45 15.15 -12.35
C GLU A 271 6.22 16.01 -12.67
N GLU A 272 5.17 15.44 -13.29
CA GLU A 272 3.99 16.20 -13.71
C GLU A 272 3.08 16.57 -12.52
N LEU A 273 2.78 15.58 -11.65
CA LEU A 273 1.94 15.81 -10.47
C LEU A 273 2.71 16.28 -9.23
N GLY A 274 4.04 16.31 -9.27
CA GLY A 274 4.90 16.84 -8.21
C GLY A 274 4.92 16.02 -6.92
N TYR A 275 4.62 14.71 -6.97
CA TYR A 275 4.58 13.87 -5.78
C TYR A 275 5.99 13.44 -5.33
N THR A 276 6.42 13.88 -4.15
CA THR A 276 7.79 13.71 -3.64
C THR A 276 7.93 12.72 -2.48
N HIS A 277 6.82 12.07 -2.04
CA HIS A 277 6.84 11.16 -0.90
C HIS A 277 6.95 9.69 -1.31
N LEU A 278 6.70 8.77 -0.36
CA LEU A 278 6.87 7.32 -0.54
C LEU A 278 5.99 6.77 -1.66
N VAL A 279 6.60 6.07 -2.59
CA VAL A 279 5.91 5.33 -3.66
C VAL A 279 6.24 3.86 -3.56
N VAL A 280 5.20 3.03 -3.50
CA VAL A 280 5.32 1.59 -3.38
C VAL A 280 4.64 0.87 -4.54
N THR A 281 5.12 -0.31 -4.93
CA THR A 281 4.41 -1.15 -5.90
C THR A 281 3.20 -1.80 -5.25
N ASP A 282 2.23 -2.25 -6.06
CA ASP A 282 1.37 -3.36 -5.68
C ASP A 282 2.20 -4.67 -5.68
N ASP A 283 1.61 -5.80 -5.25
CA ASP A 283 2.33 -7.07 -5.12
C ASP A 283 2.86 -7.58 -6.46
N LEU A 284 4.18 -7.66 -6.58
CA LEU A 284 4.86 -8.11 -7.79
C LEU A 284 4.64 -9.60 -8.13
N GLU A 285 3.97 -10.36 -7.25
CA GLU A 285 3.56 -11.74 -7.51
C GLU A 285 2.20 -11.85 -8.21
N MET A 286 1.45 -10.74 -8.34
CA MET A 286 0.13 -10.73 -9.01
C MET A 286 0.23 -11.16 -10.47
N GLY A 287 -0.87 -11.76 -11.00
CA GLY A 287 -0.93 -12.30 -12.35
C GLY A 287 -0.59 -11.30 -13.45
N ALA A 288 -0.95 -10.02 -13.24
CA ALA A 288 -0.58 -8.93 -14.15
C ALA A 288 0.96 -8.77 -14.34
N ILE A 289 1.76 -9.23 -13.39
CA ILE A 289 3.23 -9.22 -13.46
C ILE A 289 3.77 -10.62 -13.75
N SER A 290 3.42 -11.60 -12.90
CA SER A 290 4.06 -12.92 -12.88
C SER A 290 3.84 -13.74 -14.15
N LYS A 291 2.76 -13.48 -14.90
CA LYS A 291 2.52 -14.10 -16.22
C LYS A 291 3.38 -13.50 -17.35
N HIS A 292 3.95 -12.32 -17.13
CA HIS A 292 4.62 -11.53 -18.18
C HIS A 292 6.11 -11.32 -17.95
N ALA A 293 6.56 -11.42 -16.69
CA ALA A 293 7.96 -11.22 -16.33
C ALA A 293 8.35 -12.07 -15.12
N PRO A 294 9.58 -12.62 -15.08
CA PRO A 294 10.14 -13.19 -13.87
C PRO A 294 10.36 -12.09 -12.82
N ILE A 295 10.37 -12.49 -11.52
CA ILE A 295 10.46 -11.54 -10.39
C ILE A 295 11.71 -10.68 -10.47
N GLU A 296 12.83 -11.22 -10.94
CA GLU A 296 14.10 -10.53 -11.07
C GLU A 296 14.00 -9.32 -12.02
N ARG A 297 13.27 -9.51 -13.13
CA ARG A 297 13.02 -8.42 -14.08
C ARG A 297 12.02 -7.42 -13.51
N ALA A 298 10.95 -7.88 -12.88
CA ALA A 298 9.92 -7.04 -12.31
C ALA A 298 10.48 -6.11 -11.23
N VAL A 299 11.29 -6.64 -10.30
CA VAL A 299 11.95 -5.88 -9.23
C VAL A 299 12.86 -4.78 -9.80
N ARG A 300 13.72 -5.13 -10.77
CA ARG A 300 14.61 -4.15 -11.41
C ARG A 300 13.82 -3.04 -12.11
N ARG A 301 12.85 -3.43 -12.95
CA ARG A 301 12.04 -2.48 -13.71
C ARG A 301 11.24 -1.56 -12.79
N ALA A 302 10.65 -2.08 -11.72
CA ALA A 302 9.92 -1.28 -10.75
C ALA A 302 10.83 -0.25 -10.06
N PHE A 303 12.01 -0.67 -9.60
CA PHE A 303 12.97 0.24 -8.96
C PHE A 303 13.49 1.30 -9.94
N GLU A 304 13.84 0.92 -11.17
CA GLU A 304 14.25 1.82 -12.25
C GLU A 304 13.13 2.80 -12.66
N ALA A 305 11.87 2.37 -12.59
CA ALA A 305 10.71 3.23 -12.86
C ALA A 305 10.52 4.36 -11.82
N GLY A 306 11.11 4.24 -10.63
CA GLY A 306 11.04 5.27 -9.59
C GLY A 306 10.28 4.86 -8.32
N GLN A 307 9.97 3.56 -8.15
CA GLN A 307 9.41 3.04 -6.90
C GLN A 307 10.44 3.11 -5.78
N ASP A 308 9.99 3.40 -4.55
CA ASP A 308 10.86 3.40 -3.36
C ASP A 308 10.84 2.07 -2.64
N MET A 309 9.67 1.40 -2.60
CA MET A 309 9.54 0.08 -1.99
C MET A 309 8.79 -0.88 -2.91
N LEU A 310 9.19 -2.13 -2.85
CA LEU A 310 8.79 -3.22 -3.72
C LEU A 310 8.08 -4.30 -2.90
N LEU A 311 6.80 -4.55 -3.18
CA LEU A 311 6.02 -5.56 -2.49
C LEU A 311 6.20 -6.94 -3.13
N ILE A 312 6.57 -7.94 -2.33
CA ILE A 312 6.58 -9.37 -2.70
C ILE A 312 5.94 -10.11 -1.52
N CYS A 313 4.72 -10.64 -1.70
CA CYS A 313 3.81 -10.84 -0.57
C CYS A 313 3.65 -12.28 -0.11
N SER A 314 4.14 -13.29 -0.85
CA SER A 314 3.77 -14.67 -0.54
C SER A 314 4.92 -15.67 -0.52
N ARG A 315 5.80 -15.63 -1.48
CA ARG A 315 6.79 -16.69 -1.76
C ARG A 315 8.19 -16.31 -1.29
N PRO A 316 8.74 -16.97 -0.25
CA PRO A 316 10.09 -16.72 0.26
C PRO A 316 11.19 -16.83 -0.79
N ASP A 317 11.06 -17.78 -1.74
CA ASP A 317 12.01 -17.94 -2.83
C ASP A 317 12.02 -16.74 -3.79
N LEU A 318 10.86 -16.15 -4.09
CA LEU A 318 10.76 -14.96 -4.93
C LEU A 318 11.24 -13.71 -4.20
N ILE A 319 10.98 -13.60 -2.91
CA ILE A 319 11.50 -12.51 -2.07
C ILE A 319 13.05 -12.54 -2.10
N ARG A 320 13.68 -13.70 -1.87
CA ARG A 320 15.14 -13.85 -1.94
C ARG A 320 15.69 -13.49 -3.32
N LYS A 321 15.11 -14.04 -4.39
CA LYS A 321 15.53 -13.74 -5.77
C LYS A 321 15.42 -12.26 -6.12
N GLY A 322 14.31 -11.62 -5.74
CA GLY A 322 14.10 -10.19 -5.96
C GLY A 322 15.13 -9.34 -5.22
N TYR A 323 15.38 -9.67 -3.95
CA TYR A 323 16.41 -9.00 -3.15
C TYR A 323 17.82 -9.21 -3.73
N ASP A 324 18.19 -10.44 -4.02
CA ASP A 324 19.56 -10.77 -4.50
C ASP A 324 19.86 -10.09 -5.83
N VAL A 325 18.92 -10.02 -6.77
CA VAL A 325 19.12 -9.34 -8.05
C VAL A 325 19.28 -7.82 -7.89
N LEU A 326 18.52 -7.20 -6.98
CA LEU A 326 18.62 -5.76 -6.76
C LEU A 326 19.94 -5.41 -6.04
N LEU A 327 20.34 -6.24 -5.07
CA LEU A 327 21.61 -6.10 -4.38
C LEU A 327 22.79 -6.26 -5.35
N GLN A 328 22.73 -7.25 -6.24
CA GLN A 328 23.79 -7.43 -7.23
C GLN A 328 23.87 -6.23 -8.19
N ALA A 329 22.75 -5.73 -8.67
CA ALA A 329 22.70 -4.55 -9.53
C ALA A 329 23.26 -3.28 -8.83
N ALA A 330 23.04 -3.16 -7.51
CA ALA A 330 23.64 -2.07 -6.72
C ALA A 330 25.17 -2.24 -6.57
N ARG A 331 25.65 -3.46 -6.33
CA ARG A 331 27.09 -3.78 -6.25
C ARG A 331 27.83 -3.54 -7.57
N ASP A 332 27.18 -3.85 -8.68
CA ASP A 332 27.74 -3.68 -10.03
C ASP A 332 27.66 -2.21 -10.51
N GLY A 333 27.03 -1.32 -9.73
CA GLY A 333 26.86 0.09 -10.09
C GLY A 333 25.80 0.34 -11.16
N GLU A 334 24.99 -0.65 -11.51
CA GLU A 334 23.86 -0.49 -12.43
C GLU A 334 22.74 0.34 -11.78
N ILE A 335 22.61 0.26 -10.45
CA ILE A 335 21.81 1.18 -9.64
C ILE A 335 22.77 2.17 -9.01
N THR A 336 22.58 3.46 -9.33
CA THR A 336 23.50 4.50 -8.87
C THR A 336 23.31 4.80 -7.37
N PRO A 337 24.39 5.21 -6.66
CA PRO A 337 24.27 5.66 -5.26
C PRO A 337 23.22 6.76 -5.06
N GLN A 338 23.07 7.67 -6.02
CA GLN A 338 22.08 8.74 -5.99
C GLN A 338 20.65 8.18 -6.03
N ARG A 339 20.42 7.10 -6.81
CA ARG A 339 19.10 6.45 -6.86
C ARG A 339 18.77 5.74 -5.55
N ILE A 340 19.76 5.12 -4.91
CA ILE A 340 19.66 4.48 -3.60
C ILE A 340 19.33 5.56 -2.55
N GLU A 341 20.10 6.63 -2.48
CA GLU A 341 19.93 7.74 -1.54
C GLU A 341 18.54 8.39 -1.68
N ALA A 342 18.07 8.61 -2.91
CA ALA A 342 16.76 9.20 -3.17
C ALA A 342 15.62 8.35 -2.57
N SER A 343 15.67 7.02 -2.70
CA SER A 343 14.67 6.14 -2.09
C SER A 343 14.82 6.07 -0.57
N LEU A 344 16.02 5.98 -0.05
CA LEU A 344 16.26 5.99 1.40
C LEU A 344 15.74 7.28 2.04
N LYS A 345 15.86 8.42 1.36
CA LYS A 345 15.29 9.69 1.82
C LYS A 345 13.78 9.62 1.93
N ASN A 346 13.08 9.15 0.90
CA ASN A 346 11.61 9.02 0.92
C ASN A 346 11.16 8.04 2.01
N ILE A 347 11.88 6.95 2.20
CA ILE A 347 11.64 5.97 3.28
C ILE A 347 11.88 6.61 4.65
N ALA A 348 12.97 7.37 4.84
CA ALA A 348 13.27 8.08 6.07
C ALA A 348 12.18 9.10 6.40
N GLU A 349 11.75 9.91 5.42
CA GLU A 349 10.66 10.88 5.56
C GLU A 349 9.36 10.24 6.02
N PHE A 350 9.07 9.02 5.56
CA PHE A 350 7.91 8.27 5.99
C PHE A 350 8.10 7.66 7.39
N LYS A 351 9.24 7.02 7.65
CA LYS A 351 9.53 6.36 8.93
C LYS A 351 9.53 7.31 10.13
N VAL A 352 9.93 8.57 9.97
CA VAL A 352 9.87 9.57 11.08
C VAL A 352 8.44 9.99 11.44
N LEU A 353 7.43 9.62 10.65
CA LEU A 353 6.02 9.84 10.95
C LEU A 353 5.39 8.69 11.72
N VAL A 354 6.02 7.53 11.64
CA VAL A 354 5.54 6.30 12.28
C VAL A 354 5.68 6.44 13.79
N GLN A 355 4.62 6.07 14.49
CA GLN A 355 4.61 6.05 15.96
C GLN A 355 4.78 4.62 16.47
N PRO A 356 5.42 4.43 17.64
CA PRO A 356 5.49 3.11 18.27
C PRO A 356 4.10 2.50 18.44
N PRO A 357 3.97 1.16 18.44
CA PRO A 357 2.70 0.49 18.71
C PRO A 357 2.10 0.97 20.03
N LEU A 358 0.77 0.99 20.12
CA LEU A 358 0.10 1.15 21.40
C LEU A 358 0.38 -0.09 22.29
N PRO A 359 0.34 0.04 23.61
CA PRO A 359 0.32 -1.12 24.48
C PRO A 359 -0.76 -2.11 24.05
N PHE A 360 -0.45 -3.42 24.09
CA PHE A 360 -1.45 -4.42 23.79
C PHE A 360 -2.52 -4.44 24.89
N ASP A 361 -3.74 -4.07 24.52
CA ASP A 361 -4.90 -4.00 25.41
C ASP A 361 -6.06 -4.81 24.83
N LYS A 362 -6.28 -5.99 25.40
CA LYS A 362 -7.31 -6.93 24.96
C LYS A 362 -8.72 -6.43 25.21
N GLU A 363 -8.94 -5.69 26.30
CA GLU A 363 -10.25 -5.14 26.62
C GLU A 363 -10.60 -4.00 25.67
N ARG A 364 -9.65 -3.11 25.41
CA ARG A 364 -9.82 -2.05 24.42
C ARG A 364 -10.03 -2.62 23.01
N PHE A 365 -9.30 -3.66 22.62
CA PHE A 365 -9.49 -4.34 21.35
C PHE A 365 -10.92 -4.90 21.19
N ARG A 366 -11.48 -5.51 22.26
CA ARG A 366 -12.86 -5.98 22.27
C ARG A 366 -13.84 -4.82 22.14
N ALA A 367 -13.66 -3.75 22.91
CA ALA A 367 -14.48 -2.56 22.82
C ALA A 367 -14.49 -1.96 21.40
N LEU A 368 -13.35 -1.98 20.68
CA LEU A 368 -13.29 -1.56 19.28
C LEU A 368 -14.10 -2.47 18.36
N SER A 369 -14.13 -3.78 18.62
CA SER A 369 -15.02 -4.71 17.91
C SER A 369 -16.49 -4.39 18.11
N ASP A 370 -16.88 -4.02 19.32
CA ASP A 370 -18.24 -3.57 19.63
C ASP A 370 -18.55 -2.23 18.93
N GLU A 371 -17.59 -1.30 18.87
CA GLU A 371 -17.77 -0.05 18.13
C GLU A 371 -17.99 -0.30 16.63
N VAL A 372 -17.32 -1.30 16.02
CA VAL A 372 -17.60 -1.74 14.64
C VAL A 372 -19.02 -2.25 14.51
N ALA A 373 -19.49 -3.07 15.47
CA ALA A 373 -20.87 -3.57 15.44
C ALA A 373 -21.91 -2.43 15.52
N VAL A 374 -21.66 -1.42 16.36
CA VAL A 374 -22.49 -0.21 16.42
C VAL A 374 -22.50 0.55 15.10
N LEU A 375 -21.31 0.71 14.48
CA LEU A 375 -21.21 1.35 13.17
C LEU A 375 -21.96 0.56 12.09
N ASN A 376 -21.82 -0.77 12.06
CA ASN A 376 -22.52 -1.64 11.12
C ASN A 376 -24.05 -1.51 11.27
N ASN A 377 -24.56 -1.51 12.50
CA ASN A 377 -25.98 -1.31 12.76
C ASN A 377 -26.47 0.05 12.25
N LYS A 378 -25.72 1.13 12.49
CA LYS A 378 -26.03 2.46 11.97
C LYS A 378 -26.09 2.48 10.44
N LEU A 379 -25.20 1.76 9.79
CA LEU A 379 -25.09 1.69 8.32
C LEU A 379 -26.02 0.65 7.69
N ASN A 380 -26.78 -0.11 8.47
CA ASN A 380 -27.54 -1.30 8.04
C ASN A 380 -26.65 -2.29 7.26
N TYR A 381 -25.38 -2.42 7.69
CA TYR A 381 -24.41 -3.30 7.05
C TYR A 381 -24.45 -4.70 7.65
N THR A 382 -24.57 -5.68 6.76
CA THR A 382 -24.38 -7.11 7.09
C THR A 382 -23.27 -7.65 6.21
N TYR A 383 -22.29 -8.31 6.81
CA TYR A 383 -21.22 -8.95 6.06
C TYR A 383 -21.80 -10.09 5.22
N GLY A 384 -21.74 -9.94 3.89
CA GLY A 384 -22.27 -10.90 2.91
C GLY A 384 -21.19 -11.73 2.21
N GLY A 385 -19.96 -11.74 2.70
CA GLY A 385 -18.87 -12.50 2.11
C GLY A 385 -19.01 -14.00 2.42
N ALA A 386 -18.84 -14.86 1.42
CA ALA A 386 -18.60 -16.28 1.67
C ALA A 386 -17.33 -16.44 2.53
N ILE A 387 -17.45 -17.27 3.57
CA ILE A 387 -16.36 -17.59 4.51
C ILE A 387 -15.28 -18.37 3.78
#